data_a0cefce77ed3acd0967dddee6dd7375c
#
_entry.id   a0cefce77ed3acd0967dddee6dd7375c
#
_cell.length_a   1.000
_cell.length_b   1.000
_cell.length_c   1.000
_cell.angle_alpha   90.00
_cell.angle_beta   90.00
_cell.angle_gamma   90.00
#
_symmetry.space_group_name_H-M   'P 1'
#
loop_
_entity.id
_entity.type
_entity.pdbx_description
1 polymer ?
#
loop_
_entity_poly.entity_id
_entity_poly.type
_entity_poly.pdbx_seq_one_letter_code
_entity_poly.pdbx_strand_id
1 'polypeptide(L)'
;MGPRREPSSPCSAADFVVLNTPPDTPSETLPPAPPSESPQVAIEDEMRLSYLDYAMSVIVSRALPDARDGLKPVHRRILFSMHENGYDWNKPFRKSARIVGDVMGKYHPHGDAAIYDAMVRMAQDFSMRVPLIDGQGNFGSMDGDPPAAMRYTEARLAKVAHELLSDIERDTVDFNANYDDTTKEPSVLPAKFPNLLVNGANGIAVGMATNIPPHNLGEVIDAVLACLDAENISFEALLERVPGPDFPTGVIGRAHV
;
A
#
# COMPACT_ATOMS: atom_id res chain seq x y z
N MET A 1 -45.69 -38.02 -10.36
CA MET A 1 -45.55 -39.48 -10.15
C MET A 1 -44.41 -39.94 -11.05
N GLY A 2 -43.24 -40.14 -10.51
CA GLY A 2 -42.06 -40.67 -11.19
C GLY A 2 -41.21 -41.42 -10.12
N PRO A 3 -40.60 -42.54 -10.44
CA PRO A 3 -40.20 -43.53 -9.45
C PRO A 3 -38.90 -43.18 -8.72
N ARG A 4 -38.88 -43.55 -7.44
CA ARG A 4 -37.71 -43.53 -6.56
C ARG A 4 -36.71 -44.58 -7.04
N ARG A 5 -35.41 -44.22 -7.06
CA ARG A 5 -34.31 -45.18 -7.19
C ARG A 5 -33.81 -45.54 -5.78
N GLU A 6 -33.81 -46.83 -5.51
CA GLU A 6 -33.25 -47.44 -4.30
C GLU A 6 -31.73 -47.49 -4.33
N PRO A 7 -31.05 -47.56 -3.16
CA PRO A 7 -29.61 -47.65 -3.08
C PRO A 7 -29.15 -49.10 -3.23
N SER A 8 -28.14 -49.29 -4.08
CA SER A 8 -27.49 -50.60 -4.28
C SER A 8 -26.54 -50.93 -3.14
N SER A 9 -26.62 -52.15 -2.70
CA SER A 9 -25.98 -52.89 -1.62
C SER A 9 -24.42 -52.97 -1.71
N PRO A 10 -23.76 -53.33 -0.57
CA PRO A 10 -22.29 -53.32 -0.43
C PRO A 10 -21.64 -54.56 -1.07
N CYS A 11 -20.47 -54.30 -1.65
CA CYS A 11 -19.61 -55.35 -2.19
C CYS A 11 -18.89 -56.10 -1.08
N SER A 12 -18.97 -57.41 -1.17
CA SER A 12 -18.43 -58.46 -0.29
C SER A 12 -16.90 -58.48 -0.30
N ALA A 13 -16.35 -58.68 0.90
CA ALA A 13 -14.96 -59.06 1.11
C ALA A 13 -14.77 -60.53 0.72
N ALA A 14 -13.74 -60.81 -0.03
CA ALA A 14 -12.88 -62.00 0.00
C ALA A 14 -12.23 -62.21 -1.36
N ASP A 15 -10.92 -62.01 -1.39
CA ASP A 15 -9.98 -62.90 -2.05
C ASP A 15 -8.55 -62.37 -1.76
N PHE A 16 -8.04 -62.90 -0.63
CA PHE A 16 -6.62 -62.80 -0.32
C PHE A 16 -5.88 -63.86 -1.14
N VAL A 17 -5.20 -63.44 -2.19
CA VAL A 17 -4.21 -64.30 -2.86
C VAL A 17 -2.90 -64.17 -2.11
N VAL A 18 -2.52 -65.28 -1.44
CA VAL A 18 -1.19 -65.44 -0.84
C VAL A 18 -0.19 -65.62 -1.98
N LEU A 19 0.60 -64.59 -2.25
CA LEU A 19 1.78 -64.69 -3.13
C LEU A 19 3.01 -65.04 -2.27
N ASN A 20 3.63 -66.16 -2.62
CA ASN A 20 4.86 -66.65 -2.08
C ASN A 20 5.96 -65.62 -2.06
N THR A 21 6.57 -65.43 -0.90
CA THR A 21 7.80 -64.71 -0.67
C THR A 21 9.00 -65.49 -1.30
N PRO A 22 9.83 -64.86 -2.12
CA PRO A 22 11.13 -65.43 -2.51
C PRO A 22 12.12 -65.28 -1.35
N PRO A 23 13.16 -66.14 -1.28
CA PRO A 23 14.09 -66.24 -0.17
C PRO A 23 15.03 -65.01 -0.07
N ASP A 24 15.41 -64.75 1.16
CA ASP A 24 16.34 -63.73 1.65
C ASP A 24 17.50 -63.35 0.72
N THR A 25 17.45 -62.15 0.18
CA THR A 25 18.64 -61.45 -0.30
C THR A 25 19.25 -60.71 0.89
N PRO A 26 20.59 -60.80 1.10
CA PRO A 26 21.23 -60.06 2.16
C PRO A 26 21.00 -58.55 1.97
N SER A 27 20.42 -57.88 2.95
CA SER A 27 20.29 -56.44 2.95
C SER A 27 21.69 -55.79 3.00
N GLU A 28 22.13 -55.30 1.87
CA GLU A 28 23.26 -54.35 1.81
C GLU A 28 22.84 -53.14 2.64
N THR A 29 23.36 -53.07 3.84
CA THR A 29 23.27 -51.86 4.67
C THR A 29 24.04 -50.75 3.97
N LEU A 30 23.32 -49.85 3.30
CA LEU A 30 23.87 -48.59 2.84
C LEU A 30 24.59 -47.92 4.01
N PRO A 31 25.82 -47.43 3.82
CA PRO A 31 26.51 -46.68 4.87
C PRO A 31 25.67 -45.47 5.26
N PRO A 32 25.63 -45.11 6.55
CA PRO A 32 24.90 -43.92 7.00
C PRO A 32 25.38 -42.71 6.22
N ALA A 33 24.46 -41.96 5.64
CA ALA A 33 24.74 -40.70 4.98
C ALA A 33 25.59 -39.82 5.94
N PRO A 34 26.66 -39.17 5.45
CA PRO A 34 27.44 -38.29 6.29
C PRO A 34 26.50 -37.24 6.93
N PRO A 35 26.68 -36.89 8.23
CA PRO A 35 25.90 -35.87 8.85
C PRO A 35 26.01 -34.60 8.00
N SER A 36 24.89 -34.10 7.52
CA SER A 36 24.82 -32.78 6.88
C SER A 36 25.20 -31.80 7.97
N GLU A 37 26.44 -31.31 7.94
CA GLU A 37 26.84 -30.17 8.79
C GLU A 37 25.98 -29.00 8.37
N SER A 38 24.89 -28.78 9.10
CA SER A 38 24.13 -27.54 9.00
C SER A 38 25.08 -26.40 9.34
N PRO A 39 25.22 -25.38 8.49
CA PRO A 39 26.11 -24.27 8.80
C PRO A 39 25.72 -23.66 10.14
N GLN A 40 26.66 -23.66 11.08
CA GLN A 40 26.44 -23.02 12.38
C GLN A 40 26.57 -21.52 12.18
N VAL A 41 25.45 -20.79 12.29
CA VAL A 41 25.43 -19.34 12.26
C VAL A 41 25.30 -18.85 13.70
N ALA A 42 26.14 -17.89 14.11
CA ALA A 42 26.03 -17.26 15.41
C ALA A 42 24.71 -16.48 15.48
N ILE A 43 23.95 -16.65 16.57
CA ILE A 43 22.63 -16.02 16.72
C ILE A 43 22.73 -14.48 16.66
N GLU A 44 23.83 -13.92 17.15
CA GLU A 44 24.11 -12.49 17.11
C GLU A 44 24.23 -11.95 15.68
N ASP A 45 24.88 -12.70 14.80
CA ASP A 45 25.04 -12.30 13.40
C ASP A 45 23.73 -12.44 12.63
N GLU A 46 22.97 -13.51 12.87
CA GLU A 46 21.66 -13.69 12.27
C GLU A 46 20.67 -12.60 12.72
N MET A 47 20.64 -12.30 14.02
CA MET A 47 19.80 -11.23 14.54
C MET A 47 20.18 -9.86 13.96
N ARG A 48 21.48 -9.58 13.80
CA ARG A 48 21.96 -8.32 13.20
C ARG A 48 21.51 -8.17 11.77
N LEU A 49 21.66 -9.21 10.95
CA LEU A 49 21.26 -9.21 9.54
C LEU A 49 19.75 -9.09 9.41
N SER A 50 19.00 -9.91 10.13
CA SER A 50 17.53 -9.88 10.10
C SER A 50 16.97 -8.53 10.56
N TYR A 51 17.58 -7.91 11.59
CA TYR A 51 17.16 -6.59 12.05
C TYR A 51 17.50 -5.49 11.03
N LEU A 52 18.66 -5.59 10.37
CA LEU A 52 19.04 -4.66 9.30
C LEU A 52 18.08 -4.74 8.12
N ASP A 53 17.77 -5.95 7.68
CA ASP A 53 16.83 -6.19 6.57
C ASP A 53 15.43 -5.69 6.91
N TYR A 54 14.95 -5.94 8.14
CA TYR A 54 13.71 -5.38 8.63
C TYR A 54 13.72 -3.83 8.63
N ALA A 55 14.78 -3.22 9.16
CA ALA A 55 14.93 -1.77 9.21
C ALA A 55 14.92 -1.16 7.80
N MET A 56 15.67 -1.73 6.86
CA MET A 56 15.70 -1.30 5.46
C MET A 56 14.33 -1.43 4.80
N SER A 57 13.63 -2.54 5.02
CA SER A 57 12.28 -2.74 4.52
C SER A 57 11.29 -1.70 5.05
N VAL A 58 11.36 -1.37 6.34
CA VAL A 58 10.49 -0.33 6.94
C VAL A 58 10.79 1.06 6.38
N ILE A 59 12.06 1.40 6.15
CA ILE A 59 12.47 2.68 5.60
C ILE A 59 11.98 2.81 4.15
N VAL A 60 12.35 1.87 3.27
CA VAL A 60 12.15 1.98 1.82
C VAL A 60 10.71 1.67 1.42
N SER A 61 10.09 0.65 2.04
CA SER A 61 8.84 0.08 1.54
C SER A 61 7.59 0.39 2.40
N ARG A 62 7.72 1.18 3.47
CA ARG A 62 6.58 1.42 4.37
C ARG A 62 6.44 2.85 4.86
N ALA A 63 7.47 3.43 5.50
CA ALA A 63 7.32 4.61 6.33
C ALA A 63 7.52 5.93 5.58
N LEU A 64 8.41 5.95 4.60
CA LEU A 64 8.75 7.17 3.87
C LEU A 64 7.94 7.31 2.58
N PRO A 65 7.51 8.53 2.24
CA PRO A 65 6.90 8.83 0.95
C PRO A 65 7.95 8.89 -0.15
N ASP A 66 7.57 8.58 -1.38
CA ASP A 66 8.38 8.89 -2.56
C ASP A 66 8.32 10.40 -2.84
N ALA A 67 9.46 11.02 -3.14
CA ALA A 67 9.53 12.46 -3.38
C ALA A 67 8.77 12.91 -4.64
N ARG A 68 8.60 12.01 -5.62
CA ARG A 68 7.98 12.28 -6.92
C ARG A 68 6.46 12.41 -6.83
N ASP A 69 5.79 11.53 -6.06
CA ASP A 69 4.33 11.53 -5.93
C ASP A 69 3.83 11.85 -4.51
N GLY A 70 4.73 11.96 -3.53
CA GLY A 70 4.39 12.28 -2.14
C GLY A 70 3.61 11.17 -1.42
N LEU A 71 3.63 9.95 -1.94
CA LEU A 71 2.81 8.86 -1.42
C LEU A 71 3.66 7.75 -0.79
N LYS A 72 3.15 7.17 0.28
CA LYS A 72 3.65 5.90 0.79
C LYS A 72 3.10 4.75 -0.07
N PRO A 73 3.75 3.59 -0.09
CA PRO A 73 3.28 2.45 -0.90
C PRO A 73 1.82 2.08 -0.69
N VAL A 74 1.33 2.10 0.56
CA VAL A 74 -0.08 1.80 0.86
C VAL A 74 -1.04 2.82 0.22
N HIS A 75 -0.72 4.10 0.26
CA HIS A 75 -1.56 5.16 -0.35
C HIS A 75 -1.61 5.01 -1.87
N ARG A 76 -0.46 4.77 -2.50
CA ARG A 76 -0.35 4.55 -3.95
C ARG A 76 -1.17 3.36 -4.39
N ARG A 77 -1.08 2.23 -3.68
CA ARG A 77 -1.84 1.00 -3.96
C ARG A 77 -3.34 1.21 -3.82
N ILE A 78 -3.79 1.98 -2.82
CA ILE A 78 -5.22 2.32 -2.66
C ILE A 78 -5.71 3.14 -3.85
N LEU A 79 -5.02 4.23 -4.21
CA LEU A 79 -5.43 5.09 -5.31
C LEU A 79 -5.39 4.36 -6.65
N PHE A 80 -4.37 3.56 -6.89
CA PHE A 80 -4.24 2.77 -8.11
C PHE A 80 -5.33 1.70 -8.21
N SER A 81 -5.60 0.95 -7.14
CA SER A 81 -6.69 -0.03 -7.11
C SER A 81 -8.06 0.60 -7.35
N MET A 82 -8.31 1.77 -6.77
CA MET A 82 -9.56 2.50 -7.00
C MET A 82 -9.70 2.95 -8.45
N HIS A 83 -8.62 3.39 -9.08
CA HIS A 83 -8.59 3.78 -10.49
C HIS A 83 -8.83 2.58 -11.41
N GLU A 84 -8.10 1.47 -11.21
CA GLU A 84 -8.24 0.24 -12.00
C GLU A 84 -9.67 -0.32 -11.95
N ASN A 85 -10.31 -0.25 -10.77
CA ASN A 85 -11.70 -0.70 -10.60
C ASN A 85 -12.74 0.36 -11.04
N GLY A 86 -12.32 1.52 -11.54
CA GLY A 86 -13.17 2.58 -12.01
C GLY A 86 -14.01 3.24 -10.92
N TYR A 87 -13.46 3.43 -9.72
CA TYR A 87 -14.12 4.13 -8.60
C TYR A 87 -13.84 5.64 -8.68
N ASP A 88 -14.03 6.22 -9.85
CA ASP A 88 -13.73 7.61 -10.19
C ASP A 88 -14.67 8.61 -9.50
N TRP A 89 -14.23 9.86 -9.45
CA TRP A 89 -14.97 10.98 -8.83
C TRP A 89 -16.37 11.21 -9.41
N ASN A 90 -16.59 10.84 -10.66
CA ASN A 90 -17.88 10.98 -11.38
C ASN A 90 -18.74 9.71 -11.31
N LYS A 91 -18.30 8.69 -10.59
CA LYS A 91 -19.00 7.41 -10.41
C LYS A 91 -19.69 7.35 -9.04
N PRO A 92 -20.64 6.45 -8.86
CA PRO A 92 -21.26 6.21 -7.54
C PRO A 92 -20.23 5.78 -6.51
N PHE A 93 -20.45 6.18 -5.25
CA PHE A 93 -19.68 5.70 -4.12
C PHE A 93 -19.68 4.18 -4.00
N ARG A 94 -18.61 3.62 -3.45
CA ARG A 94 -18.46 2.20 -3.19
C ARG A 94 -18.18 1.96 -1.71
N LYS A 95 -18.67 0.83 -1.17
CA LYS A 95 -18.39 0.45 0.21
C LYS A 95 -16.88 0.38 0.45
N SER A 96 -16.42 1.02 1.52
CA SER A 96 -15.01 1.01 1.90
C SER A 96 -14.46 -0.40 2.08
N ALA A 97 -15.25 -1.32 2.62
CA ALA A 97 -14.87 -2.72 2.76
C ALA A 97 -14.54 -3.41 1.43
N ARG A 98 -15.20 -3.01 0.33
CA ARG A 98 -14.87 -3.54 -1.00
C ARG A 98 -13.52 -3.01 -1.48
N ILE A 99 -13.30 -1.70 -1.35
CA ILE A 99 -12.04 -1.06 -1.75
C ILE A 99 -10.87 -1.69 -0.98
N VAL A 100 -11.01 -1.83 0.35
CA VAL A 100 -10.00 -2.48 1.20
C VAL A 100 -9.75 -3.92 0.78
N GLY A 101 -10.80 -4.69 0.46
CA GLY A 101 -10.69 -6.06 -0.02
C GLY A 101 -9.94 -6.17 -1.36
N ASP A 102 -10.25 -5.29 -2.31
CA ASP A 102 -9.58 -5.25 -3.63
C ASP A 102 -8.08 -4.93 -3.47
N VAL A 103 -7.72 -3.97 -2.59
CA VAL A 103 -6.33 -3.59 -2.31
C VAL A 103 -5.58 -4.73 -1.60
N MET A 104 -6.18 -5.33 -0.58
CA MET A 104 -5.57 -6.42 0.18
C MET A 104 -5.33 -7.66 -0.68
N GLY A 105 -6.30 -7.99 -1.53
CA GLY A 105 -6.23 -9.19 -2.35
C GLY A 105 -5.23 -9.09 -3.50
N LYS A 106 -5.01 -7.90 -4.06
CA LYS A 106 -4.16 -7.74 -5.26
C LYS A 106 -2.79 -7.14 -4.98
N TYR A 107 -2.67 -6.18 -4.06
CA TYR A 107 -1.49 -5.32 -3.96
C TYR A 107 -0.84 -5.27 -2.58
N HIS A 108 -1.60 -5.40 -1.50
CA HIS A 108 -1.09 -5.12 -0.15
C HIS A 108 -1.48 -6.23 0.84
N PRO A 109 -0.68 -7.32 0.96
CA PRO A 109 -0.98 -8.49 1.78
C PRO A 109 -0.76 -8.21 3.29
N HIS A 110 -1.43 -7.19 3.82
CA HIS A 110 -1.37 -6.76 5.21
C HIS A 110 -2.79 -6.66 5.79
N GLY A 111 -2.91 -6.37 7.09
CA GLY A 111 -4.20 -6.28 7.77
C GLY A 111 -5.13 -5.23 7.16
N ASP A 112 -6.40 -5.55 7.04
CA ASP A 112 -7.48 -4.71 6.52
C ASP A 112 -7.63 -3.38 7.28
N ALA A 113 -7.43 -3.42 8.60
CA ALA A 113 -7.48 -2.23 9.45
C ALA A 113 -6.44 -1.17 9.02
N ALA A 114 -5.19 -1.58 8.74
CA ALA A 114 -4.13 -0.66 8.32
C ALA A 114 -4.44 0.00 6.96
N ILE A 115 -5.00 -0.75 6.03
CA ILE A 115 -5.43 -0.25 4.71
C ILE A 115 -6.60 0.72 4.89
N TYR A 116 -7.57 0.36 5.73
CA TYR A 116 -8.73 1.22 6.01
C TYR A 116 -8.31 2.52 6.68
N ASP A 117 -7.45 2.49 7.69
CA ASP A 117 -6.94 3.68 8.38
C ASP A 117 -6.18 4.63 7.42
N ALA A 118 -5.39 4.07 6.52
CA ALA A 118 -4.71 4.85 5.48
C ALA A 118 -5.73 5.52 4.53
N MET A 119 -6.76 4.79 4.10
CA MET A 119 -7.83 5.30 3.26
C MET A 119 -8.62 6.41 3.97
N VAL A 120 -8.95 6.20 5.24
CA VAL A 120 -9.67 7.19 6.07
C VAL A 120 -8.90 8.50 6.15
N ARG A 121 -7.60 8.45 6.40
CA ARG A 121 -6.76 9.66 6.45
C ARG A 121 -6.75 10.43 5.14
N MET A 122 -6.78 9.75 4.00
CA MET A 122 -6.85 10.40 2.68
C MET A 122 -8.21 11.04 2.38
N ALA A 123 -9.26 10.66 3.13
CA ALA A 123 -10.60 11.24 3.01
C ALA A 123 -10.90 12.35 4.03
N GLN A 124 -10.06 12.51 5.06
CA GLN A 124 -10.28 13.51 6.11
C GLN A 124 -9.77 14.88 5.66
N ASP A 125 -10.65 15.88 5.63
CA ASP A 125 -10.35 17.27 5.28
C ASP A 125 -9.49 18.01 6.32
N PHE A 126 -9.47 17.50 7.55
CA PHE A 126 -8.61 18.00 8.63
C PHE A 126 -7.23 17.31 8.69
N SER A 127 -7.05 16.19 8.00
CA SER A 127 -5.75 15.47 7.89
C SER A 127 -4.99 15.81 6.62
N MET A 128 -5.70 16.05 5.52
CA MET A 128 -5.13 16.34 4.21
C MET A 128 -5.47 17.78 3.82
N ARG A 129 -4.48 18.54 3.33
CA ARG A 129 -4.72 19.89 2.77
C ARG A 129 -5.60 19.85 1.53
N VAL A 130 -5.40 18.80 0.73
CA VAL A 130 -6.22 18.46 -0.44
C VAL A 130 -6.56 16.99 -0.35
N PRO A 131 -7.77 16.62 0.09
CA PRO A 131 -8.19 15.22 0.19
C PRO A 131 -8.11 14.50 -1.16
N LEU A 132 -7.59 13.28 -1.15
CA LEU A 132 -7.44 12.45 -2.35
C LEU A 132 -8.60 11.46 -2.55
N ILE A 133 -9.36 11.22 -1.50
CA ILE A 133 -10.54 10.35 -1.49
C ILE A 133 -11.74 11.18 -1.07
N ASP A 134 -12.84 11.02 -1.77
CA ASP A 134 -14.15 11.57 -1.43
C ASP A 134 -14.92 10.50 -0.65
N GLY A 135 -15.19 10.78 0.62
CA GLY A 135 -15.82 9.86 1.56
C GLY A 135 -17.27 10.21 1.86
N GLN A 136 -18.11 9.19 2.01
CA GLN A 136 -19.50 9.34 2.47
C GLN A 136 -19.73 8.51 3.72
N GLY A 137 -20.17 9.16 4.78
CA GLY A 137 -20.37 8.57 6.10
C GLY A 137 -19.46 9.19 7.15
N ASN A 138 -19.28 8.51 8.29
CA ASN A 138 -18.43 8.99 9.37
C ASN A 138 -16.99 8.51 9.17
N PHE A 139 -16.10 9.44 8.82
CA PHE A 139 -14.65 9.22 8.70
C PHE A 139 -13.86 9.76 9.91
N GLY A 140 -14.52 9.96 11.05
CA GLY A 140 -13.91 10.50 12.26
C GLY A 140 -14.04 12.02 12.34
N SER A 141 -13.53 12.59 13.43
CA SER A 141 -13.54 14.03 13.69
C SER A 141 -12.20 14.52 14.23
N MET A 142 -11.99 15.85 14.22
CA MET A 142 -10.83 16.48 14.86
C MET A 142 -10.79 16.27 16.38
N ASP A 143 -11.94 16.04 17.00
CA ASP A 143 -12.07 15.83 18.45
C ASP A 143 -11.62 14.42 18.87
N GLY A 144 -11.16 13.61 17.91
CA GLY A 144 -10.63 12.27 18.18
C GLY A 144 -11.64 11.13 18.06
N ASP A 145 -12.83 11.40 17.54
CA ASP A 145 -13.80 10.33 17.28
C ASP A 145 -13.25 9.39 16.21
N PRO A 146 -13.31 8.07 16.43
CA PRO A 146 -12.86 7.11 15.45
C PRO A 146 -13.82 7.05 14.25
N PRO A 147 -13.32 6.65 13.06
CA PRO A 147 -14.17 6.43 11.91
C PRO A 147 -15.13 5.26 12.16
N ALA A 148 -16.28 5.28 11.51
CA ALA A 148 -17.18 4.14 11.50
C ALA A 148 -16.53 2.94 10.81
N ALA A 149 -16.96 1.72 11.15
CA ALA A 149 -16.45 0.51 10.52
C ALA A 149 -16.66 0.55 8.99
N MET A 150 -15.69 0.01 8.23
CA MET A 150 -15.61 0.06 6.76
C MET A 150 -16.86 -0.47 6.03
N ARG A 151 -17.71 -1.27 6.70
CA ARG A 151 -18.98 -1.74 6.15
C ARG A 151 -20.07 -0.65 6.06
N TYR A 152 -19.92 0.43 6.85
CA TYR A 152 -20.88 1.54 6.87
C TYR A 152 -20.45 2.72 6.02
N THR A 153 -19.15 2.94 5.85
CA THR A 153 -18.62 4.03 5.05
C THR A 153 -18.53 3.68 3.56
N GLU A 154 -18.58 4.71 2.74
CA GLU A 154 -18.44 4.59 1.29
C GLU A 154 -17.41 5.60 0.79
N ALA A 155 -16.69 5.27 -0.26
CA ALA A 155 -15.66 6.13 -0.80
C ALA A 155 -15.59 6.04 -2.34
N ARG A 156 -14.96 7.06 -2.94
CA ARG A 156 -14.56 7.13 -4.34
C ARG A 156 -13.33 8.02 -4.47
N LEU A 157 -12.65 8.02 -5.60
CA LEU A 157 -11.55 8.95 -5.86
C LEU A 157 -12.07 10.40 -5.84
N ALA A 158 -11.34 11.30 -5.23
CA ALA A 158 -11.56 12.73 -5.38
C ALA A 158 -11.11 13.19 -6.78
N LYS A 159 -11.67 14.30 -7.27
CA LYS A 159 -11.30 14.84 -8.58
C LYS A 159 -9.80 15.12 -8.70
N VAL A 160 -9.19 15.61 -7.62
CA VAL A 160 -7.75 15.93 -7.59
C VAL A 160 -6.88 14.67 -7.69
N ALA A 161 -7.31 13.54 -7.10
CA ALA A 161 -6.58 12.28 -7.23
C ALA A 161 -6.46 11.78 -8.67
N HIS A 162 -7.41 12.16 -9.53
CA HIS A 162 -7.33 11.86 -10.97
C HIS A 162 -6.12 12.53 -11.64
N GLU A 163 -5.69 13.71 -11.17
CA GLU A 163 -4.50 14.39 -11.68
C GLU A 163 -3.20 13.67 -11.27
N LEU A 164 -3.20 12.95 -10.14
CA LEU A 164 -2.05 12.10 -9.75
C LEU A 164 -1.93 10.85 -10.63
N LEU A 165 -3.07 10.33 -11.11
CA LEU A 165 -3.17 9.11 -11.92
C LEU A 165 -3.20 9.39 -13.43
N SER A 166 -3.29 10.66 -13.82
CA SER A 166 -3.39 11.06 -15.21
C SER A 166 -2.20 10.55 -16.02
N ASP A 167 -2.49 10.02 -17.21
CA ASP A 167 -1.50 9.46 -18.13
C ASP A 167 -0.78 8.19 -17.67
N ILE A 168 -1.24 7.52 -16.59
CA ILE A 168 -0.64 6.28 -16.07
C ILE A 168 -0.66 5.14 -17.12
N GLU A 169 -1.63 5.15 -18.03
CA GLU A 169 -1.77 4.16 -19.12
C GLU A 169 -0.85 4.45 -20.32
N ARG A 170 -0.07 5.56 -20.28
CA ARG A 170 0.77 6.03 -21.40
C ARG A 170 2.25 5.71 -21.25
N ASP A 171 2.58 4.71 -20.46
CA ASP A 171 3.97 4.30 -20.21
C ASP A 171 4.85 5.44 -19.64
N THR A 172 4.26 6.24 -18.76
CA THR A 172 4.91 7.38 -18.11
C THR A 172 5.69 7.01 -16.87
N VAL A 173 5.42 5.84 -16.29
CA VAL A 173 6.02 5.33 -15.05
C VAL A 173 6.28 3.83 -15.16
N ASP A 174 7.27 3.35 -14.42
CA ASP A 174 7.60 1.94 -14.35
C ASP A 174 6.58 1.16 -13.52
N PHE A 175 6.33 -0.08 -13.93
CA PHE A 175 5.48 -1.02 -13.24
C PHE A 175 6.28 -2.20 -12.71
N ASN A 176 6.10 -2.54 -11.44
CA ASN A 176 6.68 -3.71 -10.80
C ASN A 176 5.63 -4.83 -10.67
N ALA A 177 6.08 -6.08 -10.56
CA ALA A 177 5.20 -7.16 -10.16
C ALA A 177 4.69 -6.94 -8.73
N ASN A 178 3.45 -7.34 -8.46
CA ASN A 178 2.90 -7.35 -7.12
C ASN A 178 3.53 -8.49 -6.27
N TYR A 179 3.06 -8.68 -5.04
CA TYR A 179 3.61 -9.64 -4.09
C TYR A 179 3.51 -11.12 -4.52
N ASP A 180 2.62 -11.47 -5.44
CA ASP A 180 2.39 -12.84 -5.94
C ASP A 180 2.66 -13.01 -7.44
N ASP A 181 3.27 -12.02 -8.09
CA ASP A 181 3.60 -11.97 -9.53
C ASP A 181 2.39 -12.14 -10.48
N THR A 182 1.17 -12.01 -9.97
CA THR A 182 -0.06 -12.17 -10.78
C THR A 182 -0.48 -10.90 -11.51
N THR A 183 -0.18 -9.73 -10.92
CA THR A 183 -0.53 -8.42 -11.46
C THR A 183 0.64 -7.45 -11.35
N LYS A 184 0.51 -6.27 -11.96
CA LYS A 184 1.52 -5.22 -11.87
C LYS A 184 0.99 -4.03 -11.09
N GLU A 185 1.87 -3.37 -10.34
CA GLU A 185 1.60 -2.12 -9.65
C GLU A 185 2.59 -1.04 -10.07
N PRO A 186 2.19 0.24 -10.12
CA PRO A 186 3.10 1.32 -10.48
C PRO A 186 4.11 1.55 -9.36
N SER A 187 5.38 1.74 -9.73
CA SER A 187 6.44 2.10 -8.79
C SER A 187 6.22 3.49 -8.19
N VAL A 188 5.64 4.41 -8.97
CA VAL A 188 5.30 5.79 -8.62
C VAL A 188 4.11 6.23 -9.47
N LEU A 189 3.30 7.20 -9.01
CA LEU A 189 2.26 7.80 -9.86
C LEU A 189 2.82 8.94 -10.70
N PRO A 190 2.24 9.22 -11.89
CA PRO A 190 2.69 10.30 -12.78
C PRO A 190 2.66 11.70 -12.15
N ALA A 191 1.74 11.95 -11.22
CA ALA A 191 1.63 13.13 -10.35
C ALA A 191 1.83 14.48 -11.06
N LYS A 192 0.77 15.03 -11.64
CA LYS A 192 0.81 16.34 -12.33
C LYS A 192 0.99 17.53 -11.40
N PHE A 193 0.90 17.36 -10.09
CA PHE A 193 1.16 18.40 -9.11
C PHE A 193 2.02 17.86 -7.95
N PRO A 194 2.79 18.69 -7.26
CA PRO A 194 3.74 18.28 -6.24
C PRO A 194 3.04 17.93 -4.93
N ASN A 195 2.39 16.79 -4.89
CA ASN A 195 1.57 16.32 -3.76
C ASN A 195 2.35 16.24 -2.44
N LEU A 196 3.66 15.93 -2.48
CA LEU A 196 4.49 15.90 -1.28
C LEU A 196 4.50 17.25 -0.53
N LEU A 197 4.59 18.36 -1.24
CA LEU A 197 4.58 19.68 -0.63
C LEU A 197 3.17 20.13 -0.27
N VAL A 198 2.19 19.82 -1.12
CA VAL A 198 0.79 20.23 -0.91
C VAL A 198 0.16 19.57 0.29
N ASN A 199 0.25 18.25 0.40
CA ASN A 199 -0.35 17.49 1.50
C ASN A 199 0.64 17.22 2.64
N GLY A 200 1.94 17.43 2.41
CA GLY A 200 2.96 17.05 3.36
C GLY A 200 3.07 15.54 3.52
N ALA A 201 3.93 15.13 4.44
CA ALA A 201 4.05 13.74 4.85
C ALA A 201 4.66 13.63 6.23
N ASN A 202 4.19 12.71 7.02
CA ASN A 202 4.87 12.29 8.24
C ASN A 202 5.07 10.78 8.24
N GLY A 203 6.17 10.32 8.83
CA GLY A 203 6.48 8.90 8.92
C GLY A 203 7.57 8.63 9.93
N ILE A 204 7.44 7.52 10.63
CA ILE A 204 8.43 7.04 11.59
C ILE A 204 8.95 5.71 11.07
N ALA A 205 10.24 5.67 10.79
CA ALA A 205 10.96 4.47 10.39
C ALA A 205 11.95 4.05 11.48
N VAL A 206 12.70 3.00 11.24
CA VAL A 206 13.77 2.60 12.13
C VAL A 206 14.97 3.54 11.95
N GLY A 207 15.35 4.24 12.99
CA GLY A 207 16.50 5.15 13.00
C GLY A 207 16.28 6.52 12.34
N MET A 208 15.12 6.76 11.68
CA MET A 208 14.80 8.06 11.09
C MET A 208 13.29 8.33 11.09
N ALA A 209 12.94 9.61 11.02
CA ALA A 209 11.58 10.07 10.86
C ALA A 209 11.52 11.20 9.84
N THR A 210 10.37 11.35 9.16
CA THR A 210 10.07 12.47 8.29
C THR A 210 8.86 13.21 8.80
N ASN A 211 8.89 14.54 8.68
CA ASN A 211 7.75 15.39 8.98
C ASN A 211 7.79 16.63 8.08
N ILE A 212 7.06 16.56 6.98
CA ILE A 212 6.94 17.62 5.98
C ILE A 212 5.55 18.24 6.16
N PRO A 213 5.45 19.52 6.51
CA PRO A 213 4.17 20.20 6.66
C PRO A 213 3.49 20.40 5.30
N PRO A 214 2.15 20.53 5.26
CA PRO A 214 1.41 20.88 4.05
C PRO A 214 1.60 22.36 3.68
N HIS A 215 1.43 22.67 2.38
CA HIS A 215 1.56 24.02 1.83
C HIS A 215 0.38 24.35 0.90
N ASN A 216 0.23 25.63 0.59
CA ASN A 216 -0.79 26.09 -0.33
C ASN A 216 -0.49 25.64 -1.76
N LEU A 217 -1.48 25.02 -2.42
CA LEU A 217 -1.32 24.49 -3.78
C LEU A 217 -0.94 25.58 -4.79
N GLY A 218 -1.55 26.77 -4.71
CA GLY A 218 -1.25 27.89 -5.61
C GLY A 218 0.19 28.37 -5.47
N GLU A 219 0.63 28.63 -4.23
CA GLU A 219 1.99 29.06 -3.91
C GLU A 219 3.04 28.03 -4.40
N VAL A 220 2.78 26.75 -4.19
CA VAL A 220 3.69 25.68 -4.64
C VAL A 220 3.75 25.59 -6.16
N ILE A 221 2.62 25.75 -6.86
CA ILE A 221 2.60 25.79 -8.34
C ILE A 221 3.37 27.00 -8.86
N ASP A 222 3.21 28.18 -8.26
CA ASP A 222 3.95 29.38 -8.65
C ASP A 222 5.46 29.21 -8.46
N ALA A 223 5.87 28.52 -7.38
CA ALA A 223 7.26 28.16 -7.16
C ALA A 223 7.79 27.17 -8.22
N VAL A 224 7.01 26.15 -8.59
CA VAL A 224 7.36 25.19 -9.64
C VAL A 224 7.52 25.89 -10.99
N LEU A 225 6.59 26.79 -11.35
CA LEU A 225 6.68 27.58 -12.60
C LEU A 225 7.94 28.43 -12.61
N ALA A 226 8.28 29.08 -11.50
CA ALA A 226 9.49 29.84 -11.39
C ALA A 226 10.78 29.00 -11.50
N CYS A 227 10.77 27.75 -11.01
CA CYS A 227 11.88 26.83 -11.20
C CYS A 227 12.02 26.38 -12.67
N LEU A 228 10.92 26.27 -13.41
CA LEU A 228 10.95 25.94 -14.83
C LEU A 228 11.42 27.10 -15.70
N ASP A 229 11.11 28.34 -15.30
CA ASP A 229 11.51 29.55 -16.01
C ASP A 229 13.00 29.91 -15.79
N ALA A 230 13.58 29.51 -14.66
CA ALA A 230 14.95 29.83 -14.27
C ALA A 230 15.70 28.60 -13.75
N GLU A 231 16.69 28.08 -14.51
CA GLU A 231 17.50 26.91 -14.14
C GLU A 231 18.21 27.05 -12.77
N ASN A 232 18.55 28.26 -12.35
CA ASN A 232 19.25 28.53 -11.10
C ASN A 232 18.49 29.57 -10.27
N ILE A 233 17.30 29.23 -9.80
CA ILE A 233 16.54 30.11 -8.92
C ILE A 233 17.16 30.11 -7.51
N SER A 234 17.25 31.30 -6.88
CA SER A 234 17.77 31.39 -5.52
C SER A 234 16.76 30.91 -4.48
N PHE A 235 17.26 30.47 -3.33
CA PHE A 235 16.41 30.01 -2.23
C PHE A 235 15.49 31.13 -1.72
N GLU A 236 15.99 32.38 -1.66
CA GLU A 236 15.22 33.56 -1.26
C GLU A 236 14.02 33.78 -2.19
N ALA A 237 14.23 33.65 -3.51
CA ALA A 237 13.16 33.81 -4.49
C ALA A 237 12.11 32.72 -4.40
N LEU A 238 12.46 31.52 -3.93
CA LEU A 238 11.49 30.45 -3.61
C LEU A 238 10.72 30.75 -2.34
N LEU A 239 11.38 31.27 -1.29
CA LEU A 239 10.72 31.65 -0.03
C LEU A 239 9.72 32.80 -0.21
N GLU A 240 9.97 33.72 -1.16
CA GLU A 240 8.99 34.75 -1.50
C GLU A 240 7.68 34.19 -2.05
N ARG A 241 7.74 33.04 -2.75
CA ARG A 241 6.56 32.37 -3.34
C ARG A 241 5.88 31.40 -2.39
N VAL A 242 6.67 30.69 -1.58
CA VAL A 242 6.17 29.74 -0.57
C VAL A 242 6.64 30.20 0.80
N PRO A 243 5.98 31.22 1.38
CA PRO A 243 6.46 31.87 2.59
C PRO A 243 6.26 31.04 3.86
N GLY A 244 5.51 29.94 3.81
CA GLY A 244 5.31 29.07 4.96
C GLY A 244 4.26 27.98 4.78
N PRO A 245 4.14 27.07 5.75
CA PRO A 245 3.15 26.01 5.76
C PRO A 245 1.72 26.55 5.80
N ASP A 246 0.80 25.82 5.19
CA ASP A 246 -0.65 26.09 5.18
C ASP A 246 -1.40 24.84 5.62
N PHE A 247 -1.82 24.80 6.89
CA PHE A 247 -2.45 23.65 7.49
C PHE A 247 -3.93 23.53 7.11
N PRO A 248 -4.49 22.28 7.05
CA PRO A 248 -5.90 22.04 6.69
C PRO A 248 -6.90 22.79 7.56
N THR A 249 -6.53 23.07 8.82
CA THR A 249 -7.36 23.80 9.79
C THR A 249 -7.41 25.32 9.58
N GLY A 250 -6.80 25.82 8.49
CA GLY A 250 -6.74 27.27 8.20
C GLY A 250 -5.71 28.04 9.01
N VAL A 251 -4.86 27.34 9.78
CA VAL A 251 -3.75 27.97 10.50
C VAL A 251 -2.60 28.15 9.55
N ILE A 252 -2.27 29.40 9.23
CA ILE A 252 -1.09 29.77 8.47
C ILE A 252 0.10 29.70 9.43
N GLY A 253 1.09 28.86 9.10
CA GLY A 253 2.29 28.68 9.92
C GLY A 253 3.30 29.82 9.83
N ARG A 254 2.81 31.06 9.66
CA ARG A 254 3.68 32.26 9.69
C ARG A 254 3.87 32.70 11.13
N ALA A 255 5.11 32.73 11.58
CA ALA A 255 5.45 33.52 12.74
C ALA A 255 5.27 35.00 12.36
N HIS A 256 4.39 35.71 13.04
CA HIS A 256 4.44 37.17 13.01
C HIS A 256 5.73 37.59 13.73
N VAL A 257 6.71 38.00 12.97
CA VAL A 257 7.88 38.70 13.48
C VAL A 257 7.51 40.17 13.69
#